data_9677ae6e81740681c0405b5b28f07f18
#
_entry.id   9677ae6e81740681c0405b5b28f07f18
#
_cell.length_a   1.000
_cell.length_b   1.000
_cell.length_c   1.000
_cell.angle_alpha   90.00
_cell.angle_beta   90.00
_cell.angle_gamma   90.00
#
_symmetry.space_group_name_H-M   'P 1'
#
loop_
_entity.id
_entity.type
_entity.pdbx_description
1 polymer ?
#
loop_
_entity_poly.entity_id
_entity_poly.type
_entity_poly.pdbx_seq_one_letter_code
_entity_poly.pdbx_strand_id
1 'polypeptide(L)' 'MLNVIGIGELLWDLLPEGKKLGGAPCNFVYHANKLGASARILSAVGSDEMGREILETIKRKNLSTDLIQINDSPTST' A
#
# COMPACT_ATOMS: atom_id res chain seq x y z
N MET A 1 -3.21 22.02 -5.87
CA MET A 1 -2.57 20.82 -5.26
C MET A 1 -2.35 19.76 -6.33
N LEU A 2 -1.15 19.18 -6.40
CA LEU A 2 -0.84 18.13 -7.36
C LEU A 2 -1.43 16.79 -6.90
N ASN A 3 -2.19 16.15 -7.77
CA ASN A 3 -2.72 14.80 -7.51
C ASN A 3 -1.84 13.77 -8.19
N VAL A 4 -1.42 12.77 -7.42
CA VAL A 4 -0.50 11.73 -7.90
C VAL A 4 -1.08 10.36 -7.57
N ILE A 5 -0.97 9.42 -8.51
CA ILE A 5 -1.40 8.04 -8.27
C ILE A 5 -0.20 7.11 -8.50
N GLY A 6 0.14 6.34 -7.49
CA GLY A 6 1.15 5.29 -7.60
C GLY A 6 0.46 3.98 -7.93
N ILE A 7 0.82 3.38 -9.06
CA ILE A 7 0.20 2.14 -9.53
C ILE A 7 1.20 1.00 -9.40
N GLY A 8 0.77 -0.11 -8.83
CA GLY A 8 1.62 -1.29 -8.72
C GLY A 8 1.14 -2.26 -7.68
N GLU A 9 2.01 -3.18 -7.31
CA GLU A 9 1.70 -4.26 -6.39
C GLU A 9 2.07 -3.91 -4.95
N LEU A 10 1.18 -4.24 -4.03
CA LEU A 10 1.45 -4.18 -2.59
C LEU A 10 1.71 -5.61 -2.11
N LEU A 11 2.77 -5.79 -1.34
CA LEU A 11 3.16 -7.12 -0.88
C LEU A 11 3.87 -7.04 0.47
N TRP A 12 4.03 -8.19 1.11
CA TRP A 12 4.86 -8.33 2.29
C TRP A 12 6.23 -8.87 1.92
N ASP A 13 7.29 -8.19 2.35
CA ASP A 13 8.65 -8.72 2.27
C ASP A 13 8.90 -9.55 3.51
N LEU A 14 9.17 -10.84 3.33
CA LEU A 14 9.42 -11.76 4.44
C LEU A 14 10.91 -11.78 4.74
N LEU A 15 11.29 -11.21 5.88
CA LEU A 15 12.68 -11.06 6.31
C LEU A 15 12.93 -11.87 7.58
N PRO A 16 14.19 -12.22 7.89
CA PRO A 16 14.51 -12.95 9.11
C PRO A 16 14.02 -12.25 10.39
N GLU A 17 14.01 -10.92 10.41
CA GLU A 17 13.57 -10.12 11.55
C GLU A 17 12.06 -9.85 11.55
N GLY A 18 11.32 -10.35 10.56
CA GLY A 18 9.89 -10.16 10.44
C GLY A 18 9.49 -9.69 9.06
N LYS A 19 8.20 -9.40 8.87
CA LYS A 19 7.72 -8.94 7.57
C LYS A 19 7.66 -7.43 7.52
N LYS A 20 7.95 -6.87 6.35
CA LYS A 20 7.82 -5.44 6.08
C LYS A 20 6.92 -5.22 4.88
N LEU A 21 6.14 -4.14 4.91
CA LEU A 21 5.34 -3.75 3.76
C LEU A 21 6.27 -3.28 2.64
N GLY A 22 6.21 -3.98 1.52
CA GLY A 22 6.98 -3.65 0.34
C GLY A 22 6.08 -3.21 -0.80
N GLY A 23 6.71 -2.94 -1.93
CA GLY A 23 6.02 -2.48 -3.12
C GLY A 23 6.33 -1.01 -3.41
N ALA A 24 6.73 -0.74 -4.65
CA ALA A 24 7.12 0.59 -5.08
C ALA A 24 6.03 1.66 -4.90
N PRO A 25 4.73 1.35 -5.15
CA PRO A 25 3.71 2.40 -5.03
C PRO A 25 3.55 2.95 -3.62
N CYS A 26 3.73 2.12 -2.60
CA CYS A 26 3.61 2.59 -1.22
C CYS A 26 4.70 3.60 -0.87
N ASN A 27 5.94 3.30 -1.22
CA ASN A 27 7.06 4.20 -0.98
C ASN A 27 6.91 5.50 -1.75
N PHE A 28 6.53 5.41 -3.03
CA PHE A 28 6.35 6.58 -3.87
C PHE A 28 5.29 7.52 -3.32
N VAL A 29 4.14 6.98 -2.95
CA VAL A 29 3.01 7.76 -2.43
C VAL A 29 3.36 8.40 -1.09
N TYR A 30 4.04 7.67 -0.23
CA TYR A 30 4.46 8.18 1.06
C TYR A 30 5.35 9.42 0.91
N HIS A 31 6.36 9.34 0.05
CA HIS A 31 7.27 10.47 -0.19
C HIS A 31 6.57 11.62 -0.89
N ALA A 32 5.71 11.34 -1.87
CA ALA A 32 4.96 12.38 -2.56
C ALA A 32 4.07 13.18 -1.60
N ASN A 33 3.40 12.50 -0.68
CA ASN A 33 2.57 13.19 0.33
C ASN A 33 3.41 14.05 1.25
N LYS A 34 4.61 13.62 1.61
CA LYS A 34 5.51 14.42 2.43
C LYS A 34 5.95 15.70 1.74
N LEU A 35 5.99 15.69 0.41
CA LEU A 35 6.36 16.85 -0.38
C LEU A 35 5.17 17.75 -0.72
N GLY A 36 4.00 17.47 -0.15
CA GLY A 36 2.83 18.31 -0.31
C GLY A 36 1.86 17.91 -1.40
N ALA A 37 2.12 16.81 -2.11
CA ALA A 37 1.18 16.31 -3.10
C ALA A 37 0.03 15.56 -2.44
N SER A 38 -1.11 15.43 -3.14
CA SER A 38 -2.17 14.53 -2.75
C SER A 38 -1.98 13.22 -3.51
N ALA A 39 -1.39 12.23 -2.88
CA ALA A 39 -1.01 10.99 -3.53
C ALA A 39 -1.82 9.81 -3.02
N ARG A 40 -2.19 8.90 -3.92
CA ARG A 40 -2.98 7.71 -3.61
C ARG A 40 -2.37 6.49 -4.28
N ILE A 41 -2.67 5.32 -3.72
CA ILE A 41 -2.20 4.05 -4.23
C ILE A 41 -3.32 3.37 -5.00
N LEU A 42 -3.07 3.03 -6.27
CA LEU A 42 -3.98 2.21 -7.07
C LEU A 42 -3.40 0.80 -7.11
N SER A 43 -4.02 -0.12 -6.39
CA SER A 43 -3.52 -1.47 -6.26
C SER A 43 -4.66 -2.41 -5.85
N ALA A 44 -4.32 -3.65 -5.54
CA ALA A 44 -5.26 -4.63 -5.03
C ALA A 44 -4.58 -5.51 -3.99
N VAL A 45 -5.36 -5.93 -2.99
CA VAL A 45 -4.91 -6.88 -1.97
C VAL A 45 -5.92 -8.00 -1.87
N GLY A 46 -5.52 -9.13 -1.31
CA GLY A 46 -6.44 -10.24 -1.07
C GLY A 46 -7.37 -9.96 0.10
N SER A 47 -8.49 -10.69 0.16
CA SER A 47 -9.44 -10.63 1.27
C SER A 47 -9.00 -11.52 2.43
N ASP A 48 -7.70 -11.69 2.60
CA ASP A 48 -7.10 -12.50 3.65
C ASP A 48 -6.53 -11.62 4.77
N GLU A 49 -6.00 -12.27 5.81
CA GLU A 49 -5.42 -11.58 6.96
C GLU A 49 -4.27 -10.67 6.55
N MET A 50 -3.42 -11.12 5.62
CA MET A 50 -2.28 -10.34 5.16
C MET A 50 -2.72 -9.08 4.41
N GLY A 51 -3.79 -9.18 3.61
CA GLY A 51 -4.35 -8.03 2.92
C GLY A 51 -4.92 -7.01 3.89
N ARG A 52 -5.63 -7.47 4.92
CA ARG A 52 -6.16 -6.60 5.97
C ARG A 52 -5.03 -5.87 6.71
N GLU A 53 -3.95 -6.58 7.02
CA GLU A 53 -2.80 -5.97 7.68
C GLU A 53 -2.13 -4.91 6.82
N ILE A 54 -2.08 -5.10 5.49
CA ILE A 54 -1.55 -4.09 4.57
C ILE A 54 -2.40 -2.82 4.65
N LEU A 55 -3.71 -2.96 4.59
CA LEU A 55 -4.60 -1.79 4.64
C LEU A 55 -4.45 -1.05 5.97
N GLU A 56 -4.35 -1.75 7.07
CA GLU A 56 -4.16 -1.13 8.38
C GLU A 56 -2.82 -0.40 8.47
N THR A 57 -1.76 -0.98 7.91
CA THR A 57 -0.44 -0.36 7.90
C THR A 57 -0.45 0.92 7.09
N ILE A 58 -1.10 0.92 5.94
CA ILE A 58 -1.21 2.10 5.08
C ILE A 58 -1.98 3.21 5.80
N LYS A 59 -3.07 2.87 6.48
CA LYS A 59 -3.85 3.83 7.26
C LYS A 59 -3.03 4.45 8.40
N ARG A 60 -2.19 3.65 9.06
CA ARG A 60 -1.31 4.16 10.12
C ARG A 60 -0.29 5.17 9.62
N LYS A 61 0.05 5.11 8.33
CA LYS A 61 0.95 6.07 7.70
C LYS A 61 0.20 7.31 7.20
N ASN A 62 -1.09 7.42 7.51
CA ASN A 62 -1.96 8.50 7.06
C ASN A 62 -2.09 8.58 5.55
N LEU A 63 -2.05 7.42 4.88
CA LEU A 63 -2.25 7.32 3.45
C LEU A 63 -3.67 6.82 3.15
N SER A 64 -4.21 7.25 2.01
CA SER A 64 -5.54 6.83 1.58
C SER A 64 -5.53 5.41 1.05
N THR A 65 -6.59 4.66 1.35
CA THR A 65 -6.83 3.33 0.79
C THR A 65 -7.98 3.32 -0.21
N ASP A 66 -8.45 4.49 -0.62
CA ASP A 66 -9.65 4.62 -1.46
C ASP A 66 -9.57 3.88 -2.79
N LEU A 67 -8.39 3.80 -3.37
CA LEU A 67 -8.17 3.18 -4.67
C LEU A 67 -7.57 1.78 -4.57
N ILE A 68 -7.53 1.21 -3.39
CA ILE A 68 -7.03 -0.16 -3.18
C ILE A 68 -8.22 -1.09 -3.19
N GLN A 69 -8.24 -2.02 -4.14
CA GLN A 69 -9.30 -3.00 -4.27
C GLN A 69 -8.99 -4.24 -3.43
N ILE A 70 -10.05 -4.87 -2.95
CA ILE A 70 -9.96 -6.13 -2.22
C ILE A 70 -10.53 -7.21 -3.13
N ASN A 71 -9.78 -8.27 -3.39
CA ASN A 71 -10.22 -9.35 -4.25
C ASN A 71 -10.04 -10.72 -3.56
N ASP A 72 -10.47 -11.78 -4.25
CA ASP A 72 -10.42 -13.13 -3.68
C ASP A 72 -9.09 -13.83 -3.84
N SER A 73 -8.13 -13.22 -4.54
CA SER A 73 -6.80 -13.78 -4.71
C SER A 73 -5.97 -13.57 -3.44
N PRO A 74 -5.04 -14.48 -3.12
CA PRO A 74 -4.17 -14.27 -1.97
C PRO A 74 -3.31 -13.01 -2.11
N THR A 75 -3.02 -12.38 -0.97
CA THR A 75 -2.11 -11.22 -0.93
C THR A 75 -0.70 -11.68 -1.28
N SER A 76 0.02 -10.87 -2.06
CA SER A 76 1.38 -11.17 -2.48
C SER A 76 2.39 -11.11 -1.33
N THR A 77 3.38 -11.96 -1.41
CA THR A 77 4.51 -11.97 -0.48
C THR A 77 5.84 -12.02 -1.22
#